data_45c7616fea5286364134660f266cfd85
#
_entry.id   45c7616fea5286364134660f266cfd85
#
_cell.length_a   1.000
_cell.length_b   1.000
_cell.length_c   1.000
_cell.angle_alpha   90.00
_cell.angle_beta   90.00
_cell.angle_gamma   90.00
#
_symmetry.space_group_name_H-M   'P 1'
#
loop_
_entity.id
_entity.type
_entity.pdbx_description
1 polymer ?
#
loop_
_entity_poly.entity_id
_entity_poly.type
_entity_poly.pdbx_seq_one_letter_code
_entity_poly.pdbx_strand_id
1 'polypeptide(L)'
;MVIVILKPLDKAVFFVLSKCIDDKMKTLRMNARKYILCLRKIAPISRKKKRKGENIMKMRKAMGVFLALAMTVSLTACGGSSKTEDAKTDTEAKTENELSIPGTEDGVLTVGMECQYAPYNWTQLNDDNGAVPIANNPGSYANGYDVMIAKQICEKYGWELEIMALEWGGLTPALNAGQIDVAIAGQSMTAERMAEVDMAGPYYYATIVCLTTKDSDNASAKSIQDLKGNCTAQTGTIWYNSCLPQIEGANIQAAAETAPAMIMALESGTVDFVCTDLPTATAAAAKNSNLVVLNFSGTDGDFQFADEAERAENVNIGVSVKKGNSELQKAINDVLSGMGEDEFNKLMDKAISIQPEV
;
A
#
# COMPACT_ATOMS: atom_id res chain seq x y z
N MET A 1 -24.78 -30.81 -23.61
CA MET A 1 -25.69 -30.93 -22.44
C MET A 1 -25.11 -32.03 -21.55
N VAL A 2 -24.24 -31.66 -20.59
CA VAL A 2 -23.63 -32.62 -19.66
C VAL A 2 -24.40 -32.51 -18.35
N ILE A 3 -25.11 -33.55 -18.00
CA ILE A 3 -25.88 -33.69 -16.75
C ILE A 3 -24.86 -34.12 -15.67
N VAL A 4 -24.50 -33.22 -14.74
CA VAL A 4 -23.72 -33.56 -13.54
C VAL A 4 -24.70 -34.14 -12.51
N ILE A 5 -24.64 -35.44 -12.30
CA ILE A 5 -25.40 -36.15 -11.25
C ILE A 5 -24.63 -35.93 -9.92
N LEU A 6 -25.12 -35.02 -9.09
CA LEU A 6 -24.66 -34.87 -7.71
C LEU A 6 -25.18 -36.04 -6.87
N LYS A 7 -24.27 -36.85 -6.31
CA LYS A 7 -24.60 -37.88 -5.31
C LYS A 7 -25.17 -37.20 -4.05
N PRO A 8 -26.20 -37.79 -3.41
CA PRO A 8 -26.74 -37.20 -2.18
C PRO A 8 -25.71 -37.26 -1.06
N LEU A 9 -25.43 -36.11 -0.45
CA LEU A 9 -24.60 -36.01 0.77
C LEU A 9 -25.27 -36.78 1.91
N ASP A 10 -24.44 -37.45 2.69
CA ASP A 10 -24.83 -38.25 3.84
C ASP A 10 -25.56 -37.36 4.90
N LYS A 11 -26.70 -37.85 5.40
CA LYS A 11 -27.55 -37.11 6.34
C LYS A 11 -26.80 -36.62 7.60
N ALA A 12 -25.74 -37.32 7.98
CA ALA A 12 -24.88 -36.95 9.12
C ALA A 12 -24.07 -35.65 8.87
N VAL A 13 -23.56 -35.48 7.63
CA VAL A 13 -22.81 -34.26 7.23
C VAL A 13 -23.73 -33.04 7.15
N PHE A 14 -24.97 -33.22 6.70
CA PHE A 14 -25.96 -32.14 6.67
C PHE A 14 -26.36 -31.67 8.06
N PHE A 15 -26.44 -32.59 9.02
CA PHE A 15 -26.79 -32.25 10.43
C PHE A 15 -25.65 -31.51 11.14
N VAL A 16 -24.38 -31.87 10.87
CA VAL A 16 -23.21 -31.18 11.43
C VAL A 16 -23.05 -29.78 10.86
N LEU A 17 -23.24 -29.61 9.54
CA LEU A 17 -23.21 -28.31 8.87
C LEU A 17 -24.33 -27.39 9.36
N SER A 18 -25.56 -27.89 9.51
CA SER A 18 -26.70 -27.14 10.03
C SER A 18 -26.44 -26.65 11.46
N LYS A 19 -25.88 -27.48 12.31
CA LYS A 19 -25.55 -27.11 13.71
C LYS A 19 -24.42 -26.09 13.80
N CYS A 20 -23.42 -26.16 12.93
CA CYS A 20 -22.31 -25.21 12.86
C CYS A 20 -22.77 -23.83 12.38
N ILE A 21 -23.71 -23.79 11.44
CA ILE A 21 -24.33 -22.55 10.93
C ILE A 21 -25.20 -21.90 12.00
N ASP A 22 -26.00 -22.68 12.74
CA ASP A 22 -26.86 -22.17 13.82
C ASP A 22 -26.06 -21.59 14.99
N ASP A 23 -24.92 -22.20 15.36
CA ASP A 23 -24.06 -21.68 16.42
C ASP A 23 -23.33 -20.39 16.01
N LYS A 24 -22.85 -20.29 14.76
CA LYS A 24 -22.30 -19.02 14.23
C LYS A 24 -23.36 -17.91 14.15
N MET A 25 -24.59 -18.23 13.77
CA MET A 25 -25.69 -17.26 13.74
C MET A 25 -26.12 -16.80 15.12
N LYS A 26 -26.07 -17.66 16.14
CA LYS A 26 -26.30 -17.26 17.56
C LYS A 26 -25.22 -16.33 18.06
N THR A 27 -23.95 -16.60 17.74
CA THR A 27 -22.82 -15.75 18.14
C THR A 27 -22.90 -14.36 17.49
N LEU A 28 -23.26 -14.29 16.20
CA LEU A 28 -23.49 -13.03 15.47
C LEU A 28 -24.66 -12.23 16.08
N ARG A 29 -25.77 -12.88 16.46
CA ARG A 29 -26.92 -12.21 17.11
C ARG A 29 -26.59 -11.71 18.52
N MET A 30 -25.74 -12.40 19.27
CA MET A 30 -25.25 -11.94 20.58
C MET A 30 -24.33 -10.72 20.46
N ASN A 31 -23.44 -10.69 19.46
CA ASN A 31 -22.57 -9.55 19.22
C ASN A 31 -23.35 -8.32 18.73
N ALA A 32 -24.36 -8.50 17.85
CA ALA A 32 -25.24 -7.43 17.42
C ALA A 32 -26.05 -6.82 18.58
N ARG A 33 -26.54 -7.64 19.52
CA ARG A 33 -27.23 -7.14 20.73
C ARG A 33 -26.31 -6.35 21.66
N LYS A 34 -25.06 -6.76 21.84
CA LYS A 34 -24.05 -5.99 22.60
C LYS A 34 -23.75 -4.65 21.94
N TYR A 35 -23.64 -4.62 20.61
CA TYR A 35 -23.42 -3.39 19.84
C TYR A 35 -24.60 -2.41 19.96
N ILE A 36 -25.84 -2.91 19.87
CA ILE A 36 -27.06 -2.09 20.03
C ILE A 36 -27.17 -1.53 21.45
N LEU A 37 -26.77 -2.31 22.47
CA LEU A 37 -26.75 -1.82 23.86
C LEU A 37 -25.68 -0.73 24.08
N CYS A 38 -24.51 -0.85 23.45
CA CYS A 38 -23.48 0.19 23.46
C CYS A 38 -23.94 1.48 22.78
N LEU A 39 -24.60 1.37 21.62
CA LEU A 39 -25.15 2.53 20.90
C LEU A 39 -26.26 3.23 21.68
N ARG A 40 -27.05 2.50 22.46
CA ARG A 40 -28.10 3.12 23.35
C ARG A 40 -27.53 3.88 24.55
N LYS A 41 -26.33 3.55 25.03
CA LYS A 41 -25.62 4.29 26.09
C LYS A 41 -24.94 5.57 25.57
N ILE A 42 -24.69 5.70 24.28
CA ILE A 42 -24.07 6.86 23.64
C ILE A 42 -25.14 7.88 23.15
N ALA A 43 -26.39 7.48 23.01
CA ALA A 43 -27.50 8.30 22.52
C ALA A 43 -27.80 9.61 23.29
N PRO A 44 -27.56 9.75 24.62
CA PRO A 44 -27.85 11.00 25.32
C PRO A 44 -26.88 12.15 25.01
N ILE A 45 -25.67 11.87 24.50
CA ILE A 45 -24.65 12.91 24.29
C ILE A 45 -24.82 13.61 22.91
N SER A 46 -25.44 12.93 21.94
CA SER A 46 -25.65 13.46 20.59
C SER A 46 -26.72 14.54 20.47
N ARG A 47 -27.73 14.55 21.38
CA ARG A 47 -28.85 15.54 21.31
C ARG A 47 -28.45 16.99 21.68
N LYS A 48 -27.39 17.18 22.49
CA LYS A 48 -26.90 18.55 22.81
C LYS A 48 -26.01 19.16 21.73
N LYS A 49 -25.34 18.31 20.87
CA LYS A 49 -24.46 18.79 19.79
C LYS A 49 -25.23 19.20 18.53
N LYS A 50 -26.41 18.63 18.28
CA LYS A 50 -27.26 18.92 17.12
C LYS A 50 -27.84 20.35 17.13
N ARG A 51 -28.16 20.89 18.32
CA ARG A 51 -28.67 22.29 18.43
C ARG A 51 -27.61 23.37 18.15
N LYS A 52 -26.30 23.06 18.32
CA LYS A 52 -25.21 24.00 18.02
C LYS A 52 -24.85 24.01 16.54
N GLY A 53 -25.03 22.88 15.81
CA GLY A 53 -24.78 22.76 14.36
C GLY A 53 -25.85 23.48 13.52
N GLU A 54 -27.11 23.44 13.94
CA GLU A 54 -28.21 24.12 13.21
C GLU A 54 -28.09 25.65 13.21
N ASN A 55 -27.55 26.23 14.29
CA ASN A 55 -27.33 27.67 14.36
C ASN A 55 -26.16 28.14 13.46
N ILE A 56 -25.12 27.29 13.26
CA ILE A 56 -24.00 27.61 12.36
C ILE A 56 -24.44 27.53 10.90
N MET A 57 -25.31 26.58 10.55
CA MET A 57 -25.82 26.42 9.19
C MET A 57 -26.82 27.52 8.80
N LYS A 58 -27.60 28.06 9.75
CA LYS A 58 -28.47 29.22 9.50
C LYS A 58 -27.67 30.52 9.32
N MET A 59 -26.56 30.68 10.04
CA MET A 59 -25.65 31.82 9.87
C MET A 59 -24.92 31.82 8.52
N ARG A 60 -24.52 30.64 8.00
CA ARG A 60 -23.87 30.51 6.67
C ARG A 60 -24.82 30.80 5.52
N LYS A 61 -26.12 30.48 5.64
CA LYS A 61 -27.13 30.80 4.61
C LYS A 61 -27.48 32.30 4.58
N ALA A 62 -27.39 33.01 5.72
CA ALA A 62 -27.62 34.47 5.75
C ALA A 62 -26.44 35.26 5.17
N MET A 63 -25.20 34.75 5.25
CA MET A 63 -24.03 35.43 4.67
C MET A 63 -23.90 35.23 3.16
N GLY A 64 -24.46 34.15 2.58
CA GLY A 64 -24.45 33.86 1.16
C GLY A 64 -25.39 34.78 0.32
N VAL A 65 -26.41 35.34 0.94
CA VAL A 65 -27.39 36.23 0.23
C VAL A 65 -26.88 37.67 0.12
N PHE A 66 -25.96 38.10 1.01
CA PHE A 66 -25.40 39.47 0.95
C PHE A 66 -24.26 39.65 -0.04
N LEU A 67 -23.63 38.58 -0.55
CA LEU A 67 -22.55 38.67 -1.54
C LEU A 67 -23.06 38.67 -3.00
N ALA A 68 -24.31 38.27 -3.23
CA ALA A 68 -24.89 38.17 -4.58
C ALA A 68 -25.52 39.51 -5.12
N LEU A 69 -25.56 40.59 -4.32
CA LEU A 69 -26.20 41.85 -4.69
C LEU A 69 -25.22 42.99 -5.06
N ALA A 70 -23.90 42.70 -5.11
CA ALA A 70 -22.89 43.74 -5.36
C ALA A 70 -22.24 43.72 -6.77
N MET A 71 -22.70 42.87 -7.71
CA MET A 71 -22.10 42.72 -9.04
C MET A 71 -23.04 43.03 -10.23
N THR A 72 -23.95 43.99 -10.08
CA THR A 72 -24.74 44.45 -11.22
C THR A 72 -24.85 45.96 -11.26
N VAL A 73 -23.76 46.71 -11.50
CA VAL A 73 -23.76 48.02 -12.13
C VAL A 73 -22.36 48.32 -12.65
N SER A 74 -22.08 48.10 -13.92
CA SER A 74 -21.23 48.94 -14.76
C SER A 74 -21.02 48.31 -16.16
N LEU A 75 -22.00 48.53 -17.02
CA LEU A 75 -21.85 48.41 -18.47
C LEU A 75 -22.69 49.51 -19.08
N THR A 76 -22.09 50.68 -19.35
CA THR A 76 -22.46 51.58 -20.44
C THR A 76 -21.47 52.74 -20.52
N ALA A 77 -20.87 52.90 -21.67
CA ALA A 77 -20.56 54.08 -22.49
C ALA A 77 -19.22 53.89 -23.19
N CYS A 78 -19.22 53.50 -24.44
CA CYS A 78 -19.30 54.26 -25.67
C CYS A 78 -18.13 55.22 -25.98
N GLY A 79 -17.32 54.86 -26.99
CA GLY A 79 -16.97 55.73 -28.10
C GLY A 79 -15.64 56.47 -28.01
N GLY A 80 -14.74 56.24 -28.97
CA GLY A 80 -13.77 57.25 -29.37
C GLY A 80 -12.43 56.67 -29.90
N SER A 81 -12.24 56.67 -31.19
CA SER A 81 -11.03 56.42 -31.98
C SER A 81 -9.78 57.15 -31.51
N SER A 82 -8.59 56.60 -31.53
CA SER A 82 -7.49 56.83 -32.48
C SER A 82 -6.11 56.33 -31.99
N LYS A 83 -5.49 55.58 -32.88
CA LYS A 83 -4.05 55.49 -33.25
C LYS A 83 -2.95 55.24 -32.21
N THR A 84 -2.33 54.08 -32.48
CA THR A 84 -0.87 53.74 -32.60
C THR A 84 0.07 54.06 -31.45
N GLU A 85 0.66 53.03 -30.87
CA GLU A 85 2.09 52.74 -31.02
C GLU A 85 2.45 51.40 -30.34
N ASP A 86 3.38 50.67 -30.97
CA ASP A 86 3.88 49.34 -30.65
C ASP A 86 4.51 49.24 -29.27
N ALA A 87 4.07 48.26 -28.47
CA ALA A 87 4.87 47.67 -27.46
C ALA A 87 4.66 46.12 -27.52
N LYS A 88 5.65 45.43 -28.06
CA LYS A 88 5.77 43.97 -27.97
C LYS A 88 5.82 43.58 -26.49
N THR A 89 4.79 42.94 -26.01
CA THR A 89 4.83 42.16 -24.81
C THR A 89 4.75 40.70 -25.26
N ASP A 90 5.87 39.98 -25.17
CA ASP A 90 5.93 38.55 -25.32
C ASP A 90 5.07 37.93 -24.24
N THR A 91 3.83 37.63 -24.59
CA THR A 91 2.99 36.73 -23.79
C THR A 91 3.39 35.33 -24.23
N GLU A 92 4.25 34.70 -23.43
CA GLU A 92 4.42 33.25 -23.54
C GLU A 92 3.03 32.62 -23.43
N ALA A 93 2.58 32.07 -24.55
CA ALA A 93 1.43 31.21 -24.62
C ALA A 93 1.79 29.97 -23.81
N LYS A 94 1.31 29.87 -22.56
CA LYS A 94 1.20 28.59 -21.89
C LYS A 94 0.36 27.69 -22.77
N THR A 95 0.99 26.66 -23.27
CA THR A 95 0.35 25.60 -24.04
C THR A 95 -0.59 24.88 -23.06
N GLU A 96 -1.87 25.28 -23.04
CA GLU A 96 -2.93 24.51 -22.42
C GLU A 96 -3.13 23.24 -23.24
N ASN A 97 -2.40 22.20 -22.87
CA ASN A 97 -2.73 20.80 -23.13
C ASN A 97 -2.10 19.96 -22.01
N GLU A 98 -2.35 20.34 -20.74
CA GLU A 98 -2.13 19.44 -19.63
C GLU A 98 -3.16 18.32 -19.75
N LEU A 99 -2.70 17.11 -20.15
CA LEU A 99 -3.49 15.91 -19.99
C LEU A 99 -3.88 15.83 -18.51
N SER A 100 -5.15 16.09 -18.22
CA SER A 100 -5.70 15.87 -16.88
C SER A 100 -5.75 14.36 -16.64
N ILE A 101 -4.79 13.84 -15.87
CA ILE A 101 -4.74 12.43 -15.51
C ILE A 101 -5.68 12.21 -14.32
N PRO A 102 -6.66 11.27 -14.42
CA PRO A 102 -7.61 11.03 -13.34
C PRO A 102 -6.93 10.66 -12.02
N GLY A 103 -7.26 11.40 -10.95
CA GLY A 103 -6.68 11.29 -9.61
C GLY A 103 -5.61 12.33 -9.30
N THR A 104 -5.13 13.08 -10.32
CA THR A 104 -4.10 14.11 -10.12
C THR A 104 -4.53 15.46 -10.71
N GLU A 105 -5.86 15.68 -10.82
CA GLU A 105 -6.43 16.90 -11.41
C GLU A 105 -6.15 18.16 -10.57
N ASP A 106 -5.87 17.99 -9.28
CA ASP A 106 -5.47 19.06 -8.35
C ASP A 106 -3.95 19.30 -8.33
N GLY A 107 -3.18 18.53 -9.12
CA GLY A 107 -1.72 18.61 -9.17
C GLY A 107 -1.03 17.86 -8.03
N VAL A 108 -1.73 17.02 -7.27
CA VAL A 108 -1.21 16.23 -6.16
C VAL A 108 -1.28 14.75 -6.50
N LEU A 109 -0.24 13.99 -6.17
CA LEU A 109 -0.27 12.53 -6.15
C LEU A 109 -0.31 12.04 -4.71
N THR A 110 -1.47 11.53 -4.27
CA THR A 110 -1.64 10.97 -2.93
C THR A 110 -1.24 9.50 -2.91
N VAL A 111 -0.15 9.20 -2.21
CA VAL A 111 0.47 7.87 -2.15
C VAL A 111 0.20 7.20 -0.82
N GLY A 112 -0.43 6.02 -0.83
CA GLY A 112 -0.59 5.16 0.34
C GLY A 112 0.59 4.22 0.52
N MET A 113 1.08 4.10 1.76
CA MET A 113 2.09 3.13 2.18
C MET A 113 1.96 2.83 3.67
N GLU A 114 2.62 1.74 4.17
CA GLU A 114 2.55 1.40 5.60
C GLU A 114 3.35 2.36 6.48
N CYS A 115 4.42 2.95 5.98
CA CYS A 115 5.41 3.74 6.72
C CYS A 115 6.08 2.97 7.89
N GLN A 116 6.12 1.64 7.80
CA GLN A 116 6.76 0.74 8.77
C GLN A 116 7.39 -0.51 8.13
N TYR A 117 7.69 -0.44 6.85
CA TYR A 117 8.27 -1.53 6.06
C TYR A 117 9.65 -1.14 5.50
N ALA A 118 10.64 -0.94 6.37
CA ALA A 118 12.02 -0.65 5.93
C ALA A 118 12.64 -1.87 5.22
N PRO A 119 13.42 -1.68 4.14
CA PRO A 119 13.88 -0.41 3.57
C PRO A 119 12.95 0.24 2.55
N TYR A 120 11.79 -0.36 2.27
CA TYR A 120 10.82 0.17 1.30
C TYR A 120 10.22 1.50 1.78
N ASN A 121 9.66 1.53 2.96
CA ASN A 121 9.08 2.75 3.55
C ASN A 121 9.10 2.68 5.08
N TRP A 122 9.45 3.79 5.73
CA TRP A 122 9.47 3.89 7.20
C TRP A 122 9.09 5.29 7.67
N THR A 123 8.76 5.40 8.96
CA THR A 123 8.51 6.68 9.64
C THR A 123 9.78 7.19 10.32
N GLN A 124 10.06 8.48 10.21
CA GLN A 124 11.07 9.22 10.99
C GLN A 124 10.48 10.54 11.51
N LEU A 125 11.22 11.20 12.45
CA LEU A 125 10.71 12.39 13.17
C LEU A 125 11.19 13.72 12.58
N ASN A 126 11.95 13.69 11.51
CA ASN A 126 12.51 14.87 10.84
C ASN A 126 12.48 14.67 9.32
N ASP A 127 12.83 15.72 8.58
CA ASP A 127 12.89 15.74 7.13
C ASP A 127 14.26 15.32 6.55
N ASP A 128 15.16 14.78 7.37
CA ASP A 128 16.49 14.34 6.94
C ASP A 128 16.40 13.35 5.78
N ASN A 129 17.44 13.36 4.95
CA ASN A 129 17.55 12.51 3.75
C ASN A 129 16.38 12.68 2.76
N GLY A 130 15.68 13.82 2.83
CA GLY A 130 14.57 14.13 1.96
C GLY A 130 13.30 13.37 2.31
N ALA A 131 13.03 13.05 3.56
CA ALA A 131 11.76 12.50 4.00
C ALA A 131 10.60 13.48 3.73
N VAL A 132 9.41 12.94 3.52
CA VAL A 132 8.20 13.66 3.17
C VAL A 132 7.23 13.64 4.35
N PRO A 133 6.58 14.76 4.72
CA PRO A 133 5.58 14.75 5.76
C PRO A 133 4.49 13.71 5.51
N ILE A 134 4.04 13.00 6.57
CA ILE A 134 2.91 12.09 6.51
C ILE A 134 1.64 12.90 6.79
N ALA A 135 0.76 13.05 5.80
CA ALA A 135 -0.40 13.95 5.86
C ALA A 135 -1.37 13.62 7.00
N ASN A 136 -1.60 12.34 7.26
CA ASN A 136 -2.48 11.86 8.32
C ASN A 136 -1.77 11.57 9.67
N ASN A 137 -0.45 11.86 9.78
CA ASN A 137 0.32 11.71 11.01
C ASN A 137 1.24 12.93 11.24
N PRO A 138 0.68 14.07 11.68
CA PRO A 138 1.41 15.33 11.83
C PRO A 138 2.64 15.21 12.73
N GLY A 139 3.78 15.74 12.27
CA GLY A 139 5.05 15.67 12.97
C GLY A 139 5.88 14.42 12.67
N SER A 140 5.38 13.56 11.82
CA SER A 140 6.08 12.38 11.30
C SER A 140 6.34 12.52 9.80
N TYR A 141 7.40 11.88 9.33
CA TYR A 141 7.85 11.91 7.94
C TYR A 141 8.05 10.50 7.43
N ALA A 142 7.69 10.26 6.18
CA ALA A 142 7.96 9.01 5.48
C ALA A 142 9.28 9.12 4.71
N ASN A 143 10.06 8.06 4.72
CA ASN A 143 11.24 7.91 3.87
C ASN A 143 11.38 6.45 3.43
N GLY A 144 12.29 6.17 2.51
CA GLY A 144 12.57 4.83 1.99
C GLY A 144 12.52 4.75 0.47
N TYR A 145 12.69 3.54 -0.01
CA TYR A 145 12.71 3.23 -1.43
C TYR A 145 11.44 3.68 -2.16
N ASP A 146 10.27 3.35 -1.59
CA ASP A 146 8.96 3.70 -2.15
C ASP A 146 8.75 5.22 -2.25
N VAL A 147 9.25 5.97 -1.25
CA VAL A 147 9.22 7.44 -1.25
C VAL A 147 10.13 7.99 -2.36
N MET A 148 11.29 7.36 -2.61
CA MET A 148 12.19 7.77 -3.68
C MET A 148 11.55 7.53 -5.07
N ILE A 149 10.87 6.40 -5.27
CA ILE A 149 10.12 6.10 -6.50
C ILE A 149 8.95 7.09 -6.67
N ALA A 150 8.17 7.35 -5.62
CA ALA A 150 7.08 8.32 -5.66
C ALA A 150 7.56 9.72 -6.10
N LYS A 151 8.73 10.15 -5.60
CA LYS A 151 9.35 11.43 -6.00
C LYS A 151 9.73 11.48 -7.47
N GLN A 152 10.30 10.39 -8.02
CA GLN A 152 10.63 10.32 -9.44
C GLN A 152 9.39 10.49 -10.32
N ILE A 153 8.26 9.86 -9.90
CA ILE A 153 6.99 9.97 -10.60
C ILE A 153 6.47 11.42 -10.52
N CYS A 154 6.44 12.01 -9.33
CA CYS A 154 5.97 13.38 -9.13
C CYS A 154 6.82 14.42 -9.86
N GLU A 155 8.16 14.27 -9.84
CA GLU A 155 9.09 15.17 -10.53
C GLU A 155 8.85 15.19 -12.04
N LYS A 156 8.56 14.02 -12.64
CA LYS A 156 8.30 13.91 -14.08
C LYS A 156 7.10 14.72 -14.55
N TYR A 157 6.05 14.77 -13.72
CA TYR A 157 4.78 15.40 -14.08
C TYR A 157 4.53 16.74 -13.38
N GLY A 158 5.44 17.16 -12.48
CA GLY A 158 5.30 18.38 -11.70
C GLY A 158 4.21 18.29 -10.63
N TRP A 159 3.88 17.09 -10.17
CA TRP A 159 2.91 16.89 -9.08
C TRP A 159 3.53 17.11 -7.72
N GLU A 160 2.73 17.61 -6.78
CA GLU A 160 3.06 17.59 -5.36
C GLU A 160 2.87 16.15 -4.81
N LEU A 161 3.78 15.70 -3.93
CA LEU A 161 3.71 14.38 -3.31
C LEU A 161 3.05 14.49 -1.94
N GLU A 162 1.91 13.83 -1.76
CA GLU A 162 1.27 13.60 -0.46
C GLU A 162 1.40 12.14 -0.03
N ILE A 163 1.84 11.89 1.21
CA ILE A 163 1.98 10.54 1.76
C ILE A 163 0.90 10.30 2.82
N MET A 164 0.16 9.18 2.65
CA MET A 164 -0.82 8.66 3.61
C MET A 164 -0.31 7.36 4.24
N ALA A 165 -0.08 7.36 5.56
CA ALA A 165 0.24 6.12 6.29
C ALA A 165 -1.05 5.32 6.52
N LEU A 166 -1.04 4.06 6.08
CA LEU A 166 -2.19 3.14 6.15
C LEU A 166 -1.73 1.76 6.60
N GLU A 167 -2.61 1.02 7.28
CA GLU A 167 -2.36 -0.39 7.55
C GLU A 167 -2.30 -1.18 6.24
N TRP A 168 -1.47 -2.23 6.18
CA TRP A 168 -1.29 -3.07 4.98
C TRP A 168 -2.59 -3.49 4.32
N GLY A 169 -3.52 -4.08 5.09
CA GLY A 169 -4.84 -4.50 4.59
C GLY A 169 -5.78 -3.34 4.22
N GLY A 170 -5.42 -2.11 4.53
CA GLY A 170 -6.19 -0.89 4.21
C GLY A 170 -5.83 -0.26 2.87
N LEU A 171 -4.69 -0.61 2.26
CA LEU A 171 -4.19 0.03 1.03
C LEU A 171 -5.15 -0.15 -0.15
N THR A 172 -5.50 -1.39 -0.51
CA THR A 172 -6.44 -1.67 -1.62
C THR A 172 -7.84 -1.08 -1.37
N PRO A 173 -8.46 -1.20 -0.19
CA PRO A 173 -9.71 -0.49 0.12
C PRO A 173 -9.63 1.03 -0.03
N ALA A 174 -8.56 1.66 0.45
CA ALA A 174 -8.36 3.11 0.35
C ALA A 174 -8.21 3.57 -1.10
N LEU A 175 -7.45 2.82 -1.91
CA LEU A 175 -7.27 3.04 -3.35
C LEU A 175 -8.61 2.95 -4.10
N ASN A 176 -9.39 1.90 -3.85
CA ASN A 176 -10.69 1.71 -4.48
C ASN A 176 -11.72 2.76 -4.05
N ALA A 177 -11.62 3.26 -2.82
CA ALA A 177 -12.45 4.35 -2.31
C ALA A 177 -12.02 5.75 -2.80
N GLY A 178 -10.85 5.88 -3.47
CA GLY A 178 -10.31 7.17 -3.91
C GLY A 178 -9.82 8.04 -2.74
N GLN A 179 -9.34 7.42 -1.68
CA GLN A 179 -8.67 8.10 -0.56
C GLN A 179 -7.17 8.29 -0.81
N ILE A 180 -6.63 7.50 -1.71
CA ILE A 180 -5.29 7.57 -2.28
C ILE A 180 -5.40 7.35 -3.78
N ASP A 181 -4.49 7.90 -4.56
CA ASP A 181 -4.45 7.73 -6.02
C ASP A 181 -3.67 6.50 -6.42
N VAL A 182 -2.62 6.18 -5.65
CA VAL A 182 -1.78 5.00 -5.84
C VAL A 182 -1.36 4.41 -4.49
N ALA A 183 -1.03 3.11 -4.48
CA ALA A 183 -0.28 2.52 -3.39
C ALA A 183 1.13 2.14 -3.89
N ILE A 184 2.16 2.71 -3.25
CA ILE A 184 3.58 2.38 -3.46
C ILE A 184 4.10 1.89 -2.12
N ALA A 185 4.11 0.57 -1.95
CA ALA A 185 4.25 -0.05 -0.63
C ALA A 185 4.92 -1.44 -0.68
N GLY A 186 5.90 -1.63 -1.57
CA GLY A 186 6.58 -2.93 -1.69
C GLY A 186 5.63 -4.07 -2.13
N GLN A 187 4.58 -3.78 -2.89
CA GLN A 187 3.54 -4.75 -3.23
C GLN A 187 3.92 -5.63 -4.42
N SER A 188 3.96 -6.96 -4.23
CA SER A 188 4.14 -7.92 -5.32
C SER A 188 2.99 -7.84 -6.34
N MET A 189 3.31 -8.02 -7.63
CA MET A 189 2.37 -7.92 -8.75
C MET A 189 1.62 -9.24 -8.97
N THR A 190 0.99 -9.78 -7.91
CA THR A 190 0.31 -11.07 -7.98
C THR A 190 -0.97 -11.00 -8.81
N ALA A 191 -1.33 -12.12 -9.48
CA ALA A 191 -2.59 -12.23 -10.21
C ALA A 191 -3.81 -11.95 -9.32
N GLU A 192 -3.78 -12.36 -8.04
CA GLU A 192 -4.84 -12.07 -7.06
C GLU A 192 -4.99 -10.55 -6.85
N ARG A 193 -3.88 -9.84 -6.62
CA ARG A 193 -3.90 -8.38 -6.46
C ARG A 193 -4.34 -7.68 -7.73
N MET A 194 -3.84 -8.12 -8.90
CA MET A 194 -4.22 -7.57 -10.19
C MET A 194 -5.69 -7.87 -10.58
N ALA A 195 -6.38 -8.77 -9.89
CA ALA A 195 -7.84 -8.90 -10.04
C ALA A 195 -8.59 -7.72 -9.40
N GLU A 196 -8.07 -7.13 -8.34
CA GLU A 196 -8.71 -6.06 -7.57
C GLU A 196 -8.28 -4.64 -7.98
N VAL A 197 -7.03 -4.48 -8.45
CA VAL A 197 -6.42 -3.20 -8.87
C VAL A 197 -5.69 -3.38 -10.20
N ASP A 198 -5.34 -2.29 -10.87
CA ASP A 198 -4.33 -2.33 -11.94
C ASP A 198 -2.95 -2.05 -11.33
N MET A 199 -1.89 -2.59 -11.95
CA MET A 199 -0.53 -2.35 -11.45
C MET A 199 0.36 -1.82 -12.55
N ALA A 200 1.20 -0.84 -12.20
CA ALA A 200 2.28 -0.31 -13.03
C ALA A 200 3.64 -0.84 -12.55
N GLY A 201 4.58 -0.96 -13.44
CA GLY A 201 5.93 -1.43 -13.12
C GLY A 201 6.30 -2.72 -13.87
N PRO A 202 7.25 -3.51 -13.35
CA PRO A 202 7.77 -3.43 -11.97
C PRO A 202 8.69 -2.22 -11.71
N TYR A 203 8.80 -1.83 -10.43
CA TYR A 203 9.80 -0.87 -9.97
C TYR A 203 10.88 -1.51 -9.09
N TYR A 204 10.77 -2.81 -8.79
CA TYR A 204 11.82 -3.61 -8.17
C TYR A 204 11.66 -5.10 -8.53
N TYR A 205 12.78 -5.78 -8.75
CA TYR A 205 12.86 -7.21 -9.04
C TYR A 205 13.25 -7.93 -7.76
N ALA A 206 12.28 -8.38 -6.99
CA ALA A 206 12.54 -8.96 -5.69
C ALA A 206 13.11 -10.39 -5.76
N THR A 207 13.93 -10.73 -4.78
CA THR A 207 14.45 -12.10 -4.56
C THR A 207 13.84 -12.66 -3.28
N ILE A 208 13.32 -13.88 -3.34
CA ILE A 208 12.77 -14.59 -2.19
C ILE A 208 13.92 -15.12 -1.34
N VAL A 209 13.88 -14.86 -0.04
CA VAL A 209 14.86 -15.39 0.92
C VAL A 209 14.18 -15.83 2.20
N CYS A 210 14.88 -16.65 2.98
CA CYS A 210 14.54 -16.90 4.37
C CYS A 210 15.52 -16.20 5.31
N LEU A 211 15.08 -15.88 6.51
CA LEU A 211 15.89 -15.30 7.56
C LEU A 211 15.78 -16.19 8.81
N THR A 212 16.92 -16.48 9.43
CA THR A 212 17.02 -17.28 10.66
C THR A 212 18.08 -16.70 11.60
N THR A 213 18.27 -17.28 12.78
CA THR A 213 19.34 -16.88 13.70
C THR A 213 20.60 -17.73 13.49
N LYS A 214 21.77 -17.18 13.83
CA LYS A 214 23.06 -17.90 13.73
C LYS A 214 23.13 -19.19 14.54
N ASP A 215 22.40 -19.21 15.66
CA ASP A 215 22.39 -20.35 16.58
C ASP A 215 21.36 -21.42 16.17
N SER A 216 20.55 -21.18 15.15
CA SER A 216 19.58 -22.12 14.61
C SER A 216 20.26 -23.18 13.73
N ASP A 217 19.76 -24.42 13.81
CA ASP A 217 20.15 -25.49 12.88
C ASP A 217 19.88 -25.10 11.42
N ASN A 218 18.89 -24.24 11.18
CA ASN A 218 18.54 -23.69 9.86
C ASN A 218 19.64 -22.80 9.27
N ALA A 219 20.57 -22.24 10.07
CA ALA A 219 21.62 -21.36 9.58
C ALA A 219 22.55 -21.99 8.54
N SER A 220 22.62 -23.33 8.51
CA SER A 220 23.45 -24.09 7.56
C SER A 220 22.66 -24.65 6.36
N ALA A 221 21.35 -24.35 6.24
CA ALA A 221 20.49 -24.83 5.17
C ALA A 221 21.05 -24.46 3.78
N LYS A 222 20.92 -25.36 2.82
CA LYS A 222 21.33 -25.19 1.41
C LYS A 222 20.15 -25.20 0.45
N SER A 223 18.98 -25.54 0.96
CA SER A 223 17.72 -25.59 0.22
C SER A 223 16.55 -25.26 1.15
N ILE A 224 15.40 -24.93 0.56
CA ILE A 224 14.16 -24.76 1.33
C ILE A 224 13.76 -26.06 2.04
N GLN A 225 14.17 -27.23 1.55
CA GLN A 225 13.84 -28.52 2.14
C GLN A 225 14.68 -28.88 3.37
N ASP A 226 15.77 -28.13 3.61
CA ASP A 226 16.58 -28.28 4.84
C ASP A 226 15.95 -27.53 6.02
N LEU A 227 15.04 -26.59 5.75
CA LEU A 227 14.42 -25.72 6.76
C LEU A 227 13.39 -26.49 7.60
N LYS A 228 13.42 -26.30 8.91
CA LYS A 228 12.52 -26.97 9.86
C LYS A 228 12.12 -26.06 11.01
N GLY A 229 10.95 -26.34 11.59
CA GLY A 229 10.47 -25.70 12.79
C GLY A 229 9.37 -24.68 12.54
N ASN A 230 9.12 -23.86 13.54
CA ASN A 230 8.10 -22.83 13.49
C ASN A 230 8.50 -21.72 12.52
N CYS A 231 7.58 -21.29 11.68
CA CYS A 231 7.87 -20.21 10.75
C CYS A 231 6.65 -19.30 10.53
N THR A 232 6.91 -18.10 10.05
CA THR A 232 5.87 -17.17 9.64
C THR A 232 6.36 -16.25 8.52
N ALA A 233 5.45 -15.48 7.95
CA ALA A 233 5.72 -14.37 7.05
C ALA A 233 4.60 -13.33 7.22
N GLN A 234 4.71 -12.19 6.52
CA GLN A 234 3.69 -11.15 6.59
C GLN A 234 2.39 -11.61 5.92
N THR A 235 1.26 -11.25 6.53
CA THR A 235 -0.09 -11.58 6.01
C THR A 235 -0.33 -10.97 4.62
N GLY A 236 -1.08 -11.67 3.76
CA GLY A 236 -1.44 -11.18 2.43
C GLY A 236 -0.24 -11.03 1.47
N THR A 237 0.87 -11.73 1.72
CA THR A 237 2.03 -11.80 0.84
C THR A 237 2.21 -13.19 0.25
N ILE A 238 2.92 -13.27 -0.87
CA ILE A 238 3.32 -14.56 -1.46
C ILE A 238 4.24 -15.34 -0.51
N TRP A 239 5.00 -14.64 0.31
CA TRP A 239 5.90 -15.25 1.29
C TRP A 239 5.15 -16.21 2.20
N TYR A 240 3.98 -15.78 2.70
CA TYR A 240 3.13 -16.60 3.56
C TYR A 240 2.27 -17.59 2.77
N ASN A 241 1.61 -17.13 1.69
CA ASN A 241 0.59 -17.92 1.00
C ASN A 241 1.18 -18.98 0.06
N SER A 242 2.33 -18.69 -0.58
CA SER A 242 2.88 -19.50 -1.67
C SER A 242 4.26 -20.11 -1.32
N CYS A 243 5.11 -19.38 -0.57
CA CYS A 243 6.47 -19.82 -0.29
C CYS A 243 6.55 -20.77 0.91
N LEU A 244 6.02 -20.37 2.08
CA LEU A 244 6.07 -21.24 3.28
C LEU A 244 5.47 -22.63 3.05
N PRO A 245 4.35 -22.83 2.32
CA PRO A 245 3.80 -24.16 2.07
C PRO A 245 4.70 -25.11 1.26
N GLN A 246 5.72 -24.59 0.57
CA GLN A 246 6.69 -25.42 -0.17
C GLN A 246 7.75 -26.05 0.72
N ILE A 247 7.89 -25.64 1.97
CA ILE A 247 8.90 -26.11 2.92
C ILE A 247 8.34 -27.28 3.73
N GLU A 248 8.73 -28.51 3.42
CA GLU A 248 8.19 -29.73 4.06
C GLU A 248 8.33 -29.73 5.58
N GLY A 249 9.46 -29.19 6.10
CA GLY A 249 9.74 -29.12 7.53
C GLY A 249 9.08 -27.95 8.26
N ALA A 250 8.30 -27.11 7.57
CA ALA A 250 7.70 -25.91 8.14
C ALA A 250 6.48 -26.22 9.01
N ASN A 251 6.48 -25.69 10.23
CA ASN A 251 5.31 -25.57 11.09
C ASN A 251 4.82 -24.13 11.01
N ILE A 252 3.94 -23.84 10.04
CA ILE A 252 3.50 -22.49 9.71
C ILE A 252 2.62 -21.95 10.83
N GLN A 253 3.08 -20.88 11.48
CA GLN A 253 2.37 -20.15 12.53
C GLN A 253 1.42 -19.10 11.91
N ALA A 254 0.64 -18.43 12.76
CA ALA A 254 -0.18 -17.30 12.30
C ALA A 254 0.67 -16.24 11.57
N ALA A 255 0.14 -15.70 10.49
CA ALA A 255 0.80 -14.64 9.73
C ALA A 255 1.04 -13.40 10.61
N ALA A 256 2.17 -12.75 10.44
CA ALA A 256 2.46 -11.48 11.09
C ALA A 256 1.72 -10.34 10.37
N GLU A 257 1.18 -9.39 11.12
CA GLU A 257 0.46 -8.26 10.55
C GLU A 257 1.40 -7.29 9.80
N THR A 258 2.67 -7.18 10.25
CA THR A 258 3.67 -6.27 9.68
C THR A 258 5.04 -6.94 9.59
N ALA A 259 5.94 -6.41 8.73
CA ALA A 259 7.30 -6.90 8.63
C ALA A 259 8.10 -6.76 9.95
N PRO A 260 8.03 -5.65 10.71
CA PRO A 260 8.64 -5.57 12.03
C PRO A 260 8.14 -6.64 13.00
N ALA A 261 6.83 -6.93 13.02
CA ALA A 261 6.28 -7.97 13.89
C ALA A 261 6.80 -9.37 13.50
N MET A 262 6.97 -9.63 12.20
CA MET A 262 7.58 -10.86 11.68
C MET A 262 9.04 -11.00 12.13
N ILE A 263 9.85 -9.96 11.99
CA ILE A 263 11.25 -9.96 12.43
C ILE A 263 11.36 -10.13 13.95
N MET A 264 10.51 -9.44 14.71
CA MET A 264 10.45 -9.57 16.18
C MET A 264 10.10 -11.00 16.62
N ALA A 265 9.21 -11.69 15.92
CA ALA A 265 8.87 -13.10 16.20
C ALA A 265 10.08 -14.02 16.03
N LEU A 266 10.94 -13.77 15.03
CA LEU A 266 12.19 -14.48 14.84
C LEU A 266 13.20 -14.14 15.94
N GLU A 267 13.42 -12.87 16.24
CA GLU A 267 14.39 -12.40 17.24
C GLU A 267 14.06 -12.88 18.67
N SER A 268 12.77 -12.97 18.98
CA SER A 268 12.29 -13.51 20.27
C SER A 268 12.33 -15.04 20.38
N GLY A 269 12.64 -15.75 19.29
CA GLY A 269 12.61 -17.22 19.23
C GLY A 269 11.19 -17.81 19.21
N THR A 270 10.16 -16.99 18.91
CA THR A 270 8.78 -17.47 18.71
C THR A 270 8.68 -18.33 17.46
N VAL A 271 9.46 -18.00 16.44
CA VAL A 271 9.64 -18.78 15.22
C VAL A 271 11.13 -19.03 14.96
N ASP A 272 11.43 -20.11 14.25
CA ASP A 272 12.80 -20.56 13.94
C ASP A 272 13.32 -19.91 12.65
N PHE A 273 12.42 -19.54 11.73
CA PHE A 273 12.75 -18.81 10.52
C PHE A 273 11.52 -18.03 9.99
N VAL A 274 11.79 -17.06 9.11
CA VAL A 274 10.76 -16.31 8.38
C VAL A 274 11.09 -16.28 6.90
N CYS A 275 10.08 -16.10 6.04
CA CYS A 275 10.23 -15.90 4.60
C CYS A 275 9.87 -14.46 4.23
N THR A 276 10.73 -13.82 3.41
CA THR A 276 10.57 -12.43 3.00
C THR A 276 11.39 -12.15 1.72
N ASP A 277 11.51 -10.90 1.32
CA ASP A 277 12.39 -10.45 0.25
C ASP A 277 13.81 -10.12 0.75
N LEU A 278 14.75 -10.11 -0.19
CA LEU A 278 16.17 -9.88 0.09
C LEU A 278 16.45 -8.49 0.73
N PRO A 279 15.87 -7.36 0.26
CA PRO A 279 16.08 -6.07 0.91
C PRO A 279 15.67 -6.05 2.38
N THR A 280 14.47 -6.57 2.70
CA THR A 280 13.97 -6.66 4.08
C THR A 280 14.87 -7.52 4.96
N ALA A 281 15.26 -8.69 4.47
CA ALA A 281 16.16 -9.58 5.21
C ALA A 281 17.54 -8.96 5.42
N THR A 282 18.10 -8.31 4.40
CA THR A 282 19.40 -7.63 4.47
C THR A 282 19.36 -6.47 5.46
N ALA A 283 18.31 -5.66 5.42
CA ALA A 283 18.11 -4.56 6.33
C ALA A 283 18.01 -5.04 7.80
N ALA A 284 17.26 -6.13 8.04
CA ALA A 284 17.16 -6.73 9.37
C ALA A 284 18.51 -7.30 9.86
N ALA A 285 19.24 -8.03 9.00
CA ALA A 285 20.55 -8.59 9.33
C ALA A 285 21.63 -7.51 9.54
N ALA A 286 21.54 -6.36 8.88
CA ALA A 286 22.44 -5.22 9.11
C ALA A 286 22.25 -4.63 10.52
N LYS A 287 21.02 -4.64 11.05
CA LYS A 287 20.70 -4.15 12.40
C LYS A 287 20.97 -5.19 13.49
N ASN A 288 20.71 -6.45 13.21
CA ASN A 288 20.94 -7.54 14.15
C ASN A 288 21.90 -8.57 13.56
N SER A 289 23.15 -8.47 13.95
CA SER A 289 24.22 -9.36 13.47
C SER A 289 24.04 -10.85 13.86
N ASN A 290 23.05 -11.17 14.70
CA ASN A 290 22.68 -12.58 14.98
C ASN A 290 21.79 -13.20 13.89
N LEU A 291 21.25 -12.41 13.00
CA LEU A 291 20.43 -12.88 11.89
C LEU A 291 21.27 -13.35 10.70
N VAL A 292 20.78 -14.36 10.00
CA VAL A 292 21.43 -14.96 8.82
C VAL A 292 20.41 -14.99 7.67
N VAL A 293 20.78 -14.39 6.55
CA VAL A 293 20.00 -14.43 5.31
C VAL A 293 20.32 -15.73 4.56
N LEU A 294 19.31 -16.52 4.28
CA LEU A 294 19.39 -17.76 3.51
C LEU A 294 18.81 -17.48 2.11
N ASN A 295 19.68 -17.31 1.14
CA ASN A 295 19.32 -17.08 -0.25
C ASN A 295 19.55 -18.34 -1.07
N PHE A 296 18.50 -18.96 -1.56
CA PHE A 296 18.53 -20.16 -2.41
C PHE A 296 18.31 -19.84 -3.89
N SER A 297 18.14 -18.56 -4.24
CA SER A 297 17.83 -18.13 -5.62
C SER A 297 18.85 -18.64 -6.63
N GLY A 298 18.34 -19.17 -7.74
CA GLY A 298 19.16 -19.71 -8.81
C GLY A 298 19.81 -21.07 -8.51
N THR A 299 19.39 -21.75 -7.43
CA THR A 299 19.82 -23.12 -7.09
C THR A 299 18.66 -24.11 -7.21
N ASP A 300 18.98 -25.41 -7.27
CA ASP A 300 17.96 -26.49 -7.24
C ASP A 300 17.17 -26.51 -5.91
N GLY A 301 17.65 -25.82 -4.88
CA GLY A 301 17.04 -25.71 -3.56
C GLY A 301 16.11 -24.51 -3.38
N ASP A 302 15.79 -23.78 -4.43
CA ASP A 302 14.96 -22.58 -4.41
C ASP A 302 13.45 -22.88 -4.41
N PHE A 303 12.65 -21.88 -4.12
CA PHE A 303 11.20 -21.90 -4.27
C PHE A 303 10.80 -22.15 -5.73
N GLN A 304 9.75 -22.94 -5.92
CA GLN A 304 9.30 -23.36 -7.24
C GLN A 304 8.08 -22.58 -7.69
N PHE A 305 8.06 -22.23 -8.97
CA PHE A 305 6.94 -21.65 -9.71
C PHE A 305 6.76 -22.47 -11.00
N ALA A 306 5.63 -22.37 -11.67
CA ALA A 306 5.39 -23.14 -12.87
C ALA A 306 6.39 -22.79 -14.00
N ASP A 307 6.74 -21.50 -14.09
CA ASP A 307 7.77 -20.97 -14.97
C ASP A 307 8.33 -19.62 -14.48
N GLU A 308 9.30 -19.07 -15.19
CA GLU A 308 9.91 -17.77 -14.86
C GLU A 308 8.92 -16.60 -14.99
N ALA A 309 7.91 -16.70 -15.86
CA ALA A 309 6.91 -15.65 -16.01
C ALA A 309 5.99 -15.62 -14.78
N GLU A 310 5.51 -16.77 -14.29
CA GLU A 310 4.75 -16.87 -13.04
C GLU A 310 5.57 -16.37 -11.86
N ARG A 311 6.86 -16.74 -11.78
CA ARG A 311 7.76 -16.24 -10.75
C ARG A 311 7.85 -14.71 -10.80
N ALA A 312 8.10 -14.13 -11.97
CA ALA A 312 8.23 -12.70 -12.16
C ALA A 312 6.93 -11.96 -11.79
N GLU A 313 5.77 -12.45 -12.23
CA GLU A 313 4.47 -11.87 -11.87
C GLU A 313 4.22 -11.87 -10.36
N ASN A 314 4.60 -12.94 -9.65
CA ASN A 314 4.34 -13.04 -8.22
C ASN A 314 5.37 -12.35 -7.34
N VAL A 315 6.60 -12.18 -7.80
CA VAL A 315 7.73 -11.71 -6.97
C VAL A 315 8.03 -10.23 -7.22
N ASN A 316 7.92 -9.76 -8.47
CA ASN A 316 8.22 -8.38 -8.83
C ASN A 316 7.28 -7.39 -8.13
N ILE A 317 7.82 -6.23 -7.78
CA ILE A 317 7.14 -5.20 -7.00
C ILE A 317 6.62 -4.10 -7.94
N GLY A 318 5.34 -3.75 -7.80
CA GLY A 318 4.68 -2.75 -8.65
C GLY A 318 3.86 -1.73 -7.86
N VAL A 319 3.47 -0.67 -8.55
CA VAL A 319 2.61 0.39 -8.06
C VAL A 319 1.15 0.01 -8.31
N SER A 320 0.34 -0.07 -7.26
CA SER A 320 -1.10 -0.30 -7.40
C SER A 320 -1.82 1.00 -7.78
N VAL A 321 -2.64 0.91 -8.82
CA VAL A 321 -3.48 1.98 -9.34
C VAL A 321 -4.93 1.51 -9.31
N LYS A 322 -5.88 2.42 -9.09
CA LYS A 322 -7.30 2.07 -9.09
C LYS A 322 -7.68 1.38 -10.39
N LYS A 323 -8.46 0.30 -10.29
CA LYS A 323 -8.91 -0.50 -11.44
C LYS A 323 -9.57 0.38 -12.49
N GLY A 324 -9.07 0.31 -13.73
CA GLY A 324 -9.57 1.07 -14.88
C GLY A 324 -8.97 2.46 -15.06
N ASN A 325 -8.09 2.94 -14.15
CA ASN A 325 -7.36 4.21 -14.35
C ASN A 325 -6.09 3.96 -15.20
N SER A 326 -6.31 3.64 -16.48
CA SER A 326 -5.24 3.33 -17.44
C SER A 326 -4.33 4.52 -17.75
N GLU A 327 -4.80 5.75 -17.59
CA GLU A 327 -4.03 6.95 -17.87
C GLU A 327 -2.97 7.16 -16.79
N LEU A 328 -3.33 7.03 -15.51
CA LEU A 328 -2.38 7.10 -14.40
C LEU A 328 -1.41 5.91 -14.43
N GLN A 329 -1.91 4.69 -14.71
CA GLN A 329 -1.06 3.51 -14.89
C GLN A 329 -0.02 3.73 -15.98
N LYS A 330 -0.44 4.29 -17.14
CA LYS A 330 0.47 4.59 -18.24
C LYS A 330 1.49 5.65 -17.85
N ALA A 331 1.08 6.73 -17.20
CA ALA A 331 1.96 7.79 -16.75
C ALA A 331 3.06 7.26 -15.83
N ILE A 332 2.71 6.39 -14.87
CA ILE A 332 3.67 5.75 -13.98
C ILE A 332 4.61 4.83 -14.78
N ASN A 333 4.08 4.00 -15.68
CA ASN A 333 4.90 3.14 -16.53
C ASN A 333 5.86 3.93 -17.42
N ASP A 334 5.49 5.10 -17.92
CA ASP A 334 6.36 5.97 -18.73
C ASP A 334 7.58 6.47 -17.92
N VAL A 335 7.46 6.59 -16.59
CA VAL A 335 8.58 6.89 -15.69
C VAL A 335 9.41 5.64 -15.45
N LEU A 336 8.77 4.56 -14.97
CA LEU A 336 9.46 3.34 -14.53
C LEU A 336 10.21 2.65 -15.67
N SER A 337 9.66 2.66 -16.90
CA SER A 337 10.32 2.08 -18.08
C SER A 337 11.56 2.87 -18.52
N GLY A 338 11.70 4.11 -18.12
CA GLY A 338 12.90 4.93 -18.32
C GLY A 338 14.01 4.62 -17.33
N MET A 339 13.71 3.90 -16.25
CA MET A 339 14.65 3.47 -15.22
C MET A 339 15.07 2.02 -15.50
N GLY A 340 16.34 1.70 -15.30
CA GLY A 340 16.85 0.34 -15.44
C GLY A 340 17.00 -0.36 -14.07
N GLU A 341 17.21 -1.67 -14.10
CA GLU A 341 17.43 -2.47 -12.89
C GLU A 341 18.59 -1.94 -12.03
N ASP A 342 19.68 -1.46 -12.67
CA ASP A 342 20.81 -0.84 -11.97
C ASP A 342 20.41 0.42 -11.18
N GLU A 343 19.46 1.20 -11.69
CA GLU A 343 18.97 2.39 -11.01
C GLU A 343 18.06 2.02 -9.84
N PHE A 344 17.19 1.04 -10.03
CA PHE A 344 16.38 0.48 -8.96
C PHE A 344 17.24 -0.05 -7.81
N ASN A 345 18.27 -0.82 -8.12
CA ASN A 345 19.21 -1.34 -7.13
C ASN A 345 19.97 -0.23 -6.38
N LYS A 346 20.44 0.82 -7.09
CA LYS A 346 21.08 1.98 -6.45
C LYS A 346 20.17 2.72 -5.48
N LEU A 347 18.89 2.89 -5.84
CA LEU A 347 17.91 3.53 -4.96
C LEU A 347 17.63 2.65 -3.73
N MET A 348 17.56 1.33 -3.90
CA MET A 348 17.38 0.39 -2.80
C MET A 348 18.60 0.39 -1.86
N ASP A 349 19.81 0.34 -2.40
CA ASP A 349 21.06 0.43 -1.62
C ASP A 349 21.11 1.74 -0.82
N LYS A 350 20.70 2.85 -1.44
CA LYS A 350 20.57 4.13 -0.77
C LYS A 350 19.56 4.06 0.36
N ALA A 351 18.38 3.49 0.13
CA ALA A 351 17.36 3.35 1.17
C ALA A 351 17.89 2.53 2.37
N ILE A 352 18.55 1.40 2.11
CA ILE A 352 19.19 0.58 3.15
C ILE A 352 20.21 1.38 3.94
N SER A 353 21.02 2.22 3.25
CA SER A 353 22.11 2.98 3.90
C SER A 353 21.64 4.13 4.79
N ILE A 354 20.43 4.67 4.55
CA ILE A 354 19.90 5.84 5.27
C ILE A 354 18.77 5.49 6.24
N GLN A 355 18.36 4.20 6.31
CA GLN A 355 17.32 3.81 7.26
C GLN A 355 17.74 4.10 8.70
N PRO A 356 16.83 4.56 9.58
CA PRO A 356 17.18 4.88 10.96
C PRO A 356 17.75 3.66 11.69
N GLU A 357 18.73 3.90 12.56
CA GLU A 357 19.10 2.93 13.59
C GLU A 357 17.92 2.88 14.59
N VAL A 358 17.40 1.69 14.86
CA VAL A 358 16.30 1.46 15.82
C VAL A 358 16.86 1.27 17.22
#